data_c43e52d3b0737e94beb02e55a33bb55c
#
_entry.id   c43e52d3b0737e94beb02e55a33bb55c
#
_cell.length_a   1.000
_cell.length_b   1.000
_cell.length_c   1.000
_cell.angle_alpha   90.00
_cell.angle_beta   90.00
_cell.angle_gamma   90.00
#
_symmetry.space_group_name_H-M   'P 1'
#
loop_
_entity.id
_entity.type
_entity.pdbx_description
1 polymer ?
#
loop_
_entity_poly.entity_id
_entity_poly.type
_entity_poly.pdbx_seq_one_letter_code
_entity_poly.pdbx_strand_id
1 'polypeptide(L)'
;MKLYHGSNVPVNVPDLKHSKPYKDFGRGFYLSADRKQAVGMGEQKLSQIKQGSVYVSTFLFDESVMTSGELKVKIFDDYSEEWVNFIIANRSYDRKQPVHDYDIVYGPIADDGVTYQLRRYEGGVISLERLLTELRYPKGITFQYFFGTERALKCLKRI
;
A
#
# COMPACT_ATOMS: atom_id res chain seq x y z
N MET A 1 15.48 8.66 2.78
CA MET A 1 14.25 9.48 2.71
C MET A 1 13.40 9.32 3.97
N LYS A 2 12.38 10.19 4.17
CA LYS A 2 11.38 10.03 5.24
C LYS A 2 10.14 9.35 4.68
N LEU A 3 9.64 8.35 5.41
CA LEU A 3 8.36 7.71 5.16
C LEU A 3 7.43 7.91 6.35
N TYR A 4 6.14 8.00 6.09
CA TYR A 4 5.11 8.34 7.06
C TYR A 4 4.05 7.24 7.14
N HIS A 5 3.69 6.86 8.36
CA HIS A 5 2.62 5.90 8.62
C HIS A 5 1.52 6.58 9.42
N GLY A 6 0.30 6.62 8.86
CA GLY A 6 -0.89 7.16 9.51
C GLY A 6 -1.65 6.07 10.26
N SER A 7 -2.01 6.32 11.51
CA SER A 7 -2.75 5.39 12.36
C SER A 7 -3.60 6.12 13.40
N ASN A 8 -4.45 5.37 14.10
CA ASN A 8 -5.20 5.87 15.26
C ASN A 8 -4.42 5.80 16.58
N VAL A 9 -3.22 5.23 16.54
CA VAL A 9 -2.27 5.14 17.66
C VAL A 9 -0.86 5.43 17.17
N PRO A 10 0.05 5.91 18.04
CA PRO A 10 1.45 6.06 17.65
C PRO A 10 2.10 4.69 17.42
N VAL A 11 2.89 4.57 16.37
CA VAL A 11 3.63 3.35 16.04
C VAL A 11 5.12 3.61 16.20
N ASN A 12 5.72 3.06 17.23
CA ASN A 12 7.16 3.18 17.52
C ASN A 12 7.96 2.05 16.88
N VAL A 13 7.41 0.84 16.90
CA VAL A 13 8.00 -0.34 16.26
C VAL A 13 6.99 -0.89 15.26
N PRO A 14 7.34 -0.88 13.97
CA PRO A 14 6.46 -1.48 12.96
C PRO A 14 6.43 -3.00 13.12
N ASP A 15 5.27 -3.60 12.90
CA ASP A 15 5.10 -5.05 12.89
C ASP A 15 4.12 -5.50 11.81
N LEU A 16 4.13 -6.81 11.55
CA LEU A 16 3.24 -7.42 10.56
C LEU A 16 1.95 -7.98 11.18
N LYS A 17 1.89 -8.09 12.51
CA LYS A 17 0.79 -8.75 13.23
C LYS A 17 -0.52 -7.97 13.17
N HIS A 18 -0.43 -6.65 13.21
CA HIS A 18 -1.58 -5.75 13.19
C HIS A 18 -2.11 -5.45 11.79
N SER A 19 -1.46 -5.97 10.75
CA SER A 19 -1.87 -5.77 9.36
C SER A 19 -2.97 -6.75 8.97
N LYS A 20 -3.96 -6.25 8.22
CA LYS A 20 -5.00 -7.09 7.62
C LYS A 20 -4.45 -7.80 6.37
N PRO A 21 -4.88 -9.05 6.09
CA PRO A 21 -4.30 -9.85 5.00
C PRO A 21 -4.74 -9.44 3.58
N TYR A 22 -5.90 -8.80 3.43
CA TYR A 22 -6.53 -8.55 2.12
C TYR A 22 -6.40 -7.08 1.69
N LYS A 23 -5.21 -6.51 1.87
CA LYS A 23 -4.86 -5.17 1.41
C LYS A 23 -4.25 -5.19 0.01
N ASP A 24 -4.05 -4.02 -0.58
CA ASP A 24 -3.56 -3.83 -1.95
C ASP A 24 -2.35 -4.68 -2.33
N PHE A 25 -1.36 -4.74 -1.44
CA PHE A 25 -0.13 -5.52 -1.62
C PHE A 25 -0.03 -6.68 -0.62
N GLY A 26 -1.13 -7.00 0.07
CA GLY A 26 -1.19 -8.06 1.05
C GLY A 26 -0.90 -7.59 2.48
N ARG A 27 -0.61 -8.55 3.36
CA ARG A 27 -0.28 -8.30 4.76
C ARG A 27 1.12 -7.68 4.88
N GLY A 28 1.19 -6.48 5.44
CA GLY A 28 2.45 -5.78 5.64
C GLY A 28 2.27 -4.41 6.28
N PHE A 29 3.35 -3.69 6.42
CA PHE A 29 3.39 -2.34 6.96
C PHE A 29 3.44 -1.32 5.83
N TYR A 30 2.48 -0.41 5.80
CA TYR A 30 2.29 0.54 4.71
C TYR A 30 2.70 1.95 5.12
N LEU A 31 3.45 2.62 4.25
CA LEU A 31 3.92 3.99 4.45
C LEU A 31 3.77 4.81 3.17
N SER A 32 3.76 6.13 3.34
CA SER A 32 3.78 7.09 2.24
C SER A 32 4.98 8.03 2.34
N ALA A 33 5.49 8.46 1.21
CA ALA A 33 6.42 9.59 1.16
C ALA A 33 5.71 10.94 1.34
N ASP A 34 4.39 10.99 1.18
CA ASP A 34 3.56 12.17 1.40
C ASP A 34 2.91 12.13 2.80
N ARG A 35 3.30 13.08 3.65
CA ARG A 35 2.76 13.18 5.01
C ARG A 35 1.26 13.46 5.03
N LYS A 36 0.73 14.23 4.08
CA LYS A 36 -0.71 14.54 4.01
C LYS A 36 -1.52 13.28 3.74
N GLN A 37 -1.01 12.42 2.87
CA GLN A 37 -1.63 11.13 2.61
C GLN A 37 -1.62 10.23 3.84
N ALA A 38 -0.53 10.20 4.60
CA ALA A 38 -0.47 9.44 5.85
C ALA A 38 -1.48 9.98 6.89
N VAL A 39 -1.69 11.30 6.96
CA VAL A 39 -2.75 11.90 7.79
C VAL A 39 -4.12 11.36 7.37
N GLY A 40 -4.45 11.41 6.08
CA GLY A 40 -5.73 10.89 5.56
C GLY A 40 -5.95 9.40 5.88
N MET A 41 -4.91 8.59 5.82
CA MET A 41 -5.00 7.18 6.21
C MET A 41 -5.25 7.01 7.71
N GLY A 42 -4.63 7.85 8.54
CA GLY A 42 -4.89 7.88 10.00
C GLY A 42 -6.32 8.29 10.31
N GLU A 43 -6.86 9.28 9.61
CA GLU A 43 -8.27 9.73 9.74
C GLU A 43 -9.22 8.61 9.34
N GLN A 44 -8.98 7.93 8.23
CA GLN A 44 -9.79 6.79 7.80
C GLN A 44 -9.78 5.66 8.83
N LYS A 45 -8.62 5.31 9.37
CA LYS A 45 -8.50 4.28 10.40
C LYS A 45 -9.21 4.67 11.68
N LEU A 46 -9.09 5.94 12.12
CA LEU A 46 -9.79 6.47 13.28
C LEU A 46 -11.32 6.39 13.10
N SER A 47 -11.82 6.72 11.92
CA SER A 47 -13.26 6.65 11.63
C SER A 47 -13.81 5.23 11.68
N GLN A 48 -13.00 4.23 11.32
CA GLN A 48 -13.35 2.80 11.35
C GLN A 48 -13.30 2.22 12.77
N ILE A 49 -12.25 2.55 13.53
CA ILE A 49 -12.01 1.96 14.86
C ILE A 49 -12.71 2.78 15.95
N LYS A 50 -12.86 4.10 15.76
CA LYS A 50 -13.50 5.05 16.70
C LYS A 50 -12.82 5.12 18.08
N GLN A 51 -11.52 4.87 18.13
CA GLN A 51 -10.68 4.96 19.32
C GLN A 51 -9.33 5.57 18.98
N GLY A 52 -8.78 6.35 19.92
CA GLY A 52 -7.50 7.04 19.78
C GLY A 52 -7.62 8.40 19.11
N SER A 53 -6.60 8.79 18.42
CA SER A 53 -6.49 10.04 17.66
C SER A 53 -5.69 9.79 16.38
N VAL A 54 -5.64 10.78 15.49
CA VAL A 54 -4.79 10.67 14.29
C VAL A 54 -3.32 10.85 14.67
N TYR A 55 -2.51 9.84 14.42
CA TYR A 55 -1.05 9.87 14.59
C TYR A 55 -0.35 9.63 13.26
N VAL A 56 0.74 10.37 13.03
CA VAL A 56 1.65 10.11 11.92
C VAL A 56 3.02 9.78 12.50
N SER A 57 3.40 8.52 12.35
CA SER A 57 4.72 8.04 12.75
C SER A 57 5.70 8.18 11.59
N THR A 58 6.89 8.72 11.87
CA THR A 58 7.91 9.01 10.84
C THR A 58 9.07 8.04 10.95
N PHE A 59 9.51 7.53 9.81
CA PHE A 59 10.64 6.60 9.71
C PHE A 59 11.65 7.10 8.68
N LEU A 60 12.93 6.95 9.00
CA LEU A 60 14.00 7.04 8.01
C LEU A 60 14.11 5.73 7.26
N PHE A 61 14.25 5.81 5.95
CA PHE A 61 14.40 4.69 5.04
C PHE A 61 15.57 4.96 4.08
N ASP A 62 16.45 3.99 3.95
CA ASP A 62 17.55 4.04 2.99
C ASP A 62 17.05 3.52 1.63
N GLU A 63 16.86 4.41 0.68
CA GLU A 63 16.35 4.09 -0.64
C GLU A 63 17.26 3.16 -1.44
N SER A 64 18.56 3.08 -1.09
CA SER A 64 19.51 2.22 -1.80
C SER A 64 19.13 0.74 -1.75
N VAL A 65 18.36 0.32 -0.73
CA VAL A 65 17.87 -1.06 -0.62
C VAL A 65 16.88 -1.43 -1.73
N MET A 66 16.25 -0.43 -2.38
CA MET A 66 15.30 -0.67 -3.47
C MET A 66 15.98 -1.26 -4.71
N THR A 67 17.28 -1.04 -4.88
CA THR A 67 18.06 -1.46 -6.05
C THR A 67 19.29 -2.30 -5.71
N SER A 68 19.58 -2.52 -4.43
CA SER A 68 20.79 -3.25 -3.99
C SER A 68 20.79 -4.75 -4.33
N GLY A 69 19.61 -5.34 -4.52
CA GLY A 69 19.47 -6.78 -4.73
C GLY A 69 19.47 -7.62 -3.45
N GLU A 70 19.63 -6.99 -2.28
CA GLU A 70 19.59 -7.69 -0.97
C GLU A 70 18.18 -8.12 -0.59
N LEU A 71 17.17 -7.36 -1.00
CA LEU A 71 15.76 -7.62 -0.76
C LEU A 71 15.03 -7.92 -2.07
N LYS A 72 13.95 -8.68 -1.97
CA LYS A 72 13.02 -8.88 -3.09
C LYS A 72 12.10 -7.68 -3.20
N VAL A 73 12.33 -6.83 -4.20
CA VAL A 73 11.59 -5.58 -4.40
C VAL A 73 10.77 -5.65 -5.67
N LYS A 74 9.51 -5.20 -5.59
CA LYS A 74 8.64 -4.99 -6.75
C LYS A 74 8.27 -3.51 -6.85
N ILE A 75 8.47 -2.94 -8.04
CA ILE A 75 8.15 -1.55 -8.33
C ILE A 75 7.11 -1.49 -9.45
N PHE A 76 6.02 -0.79 -9.18
CA PHE A 76 5.02 -0.40 -10.17
C PHE A 76 5.09 1.11 -10.35
N ASP A 77 5.62 1.57 -11.48
CA ASP A 77 5.78 3.00 -11.75
C ASP A 77 4.48 3.69 -12.16
N ASP A 78 3.48 2.90 -12.59
CA ASP A 78 2.21 3.39 -13.11
C ASP A 78 1.14 2.31 -12.96
N TYR A 79 -0.11 2.69 -13.23
CA TYR A 79 -1.19 1.73 -13.46
C TYR A 79 -0.87 0.88 -14.69
N SER A 80 -1.07 -0.43 -14.57
CA SER A 80 -0.81 -1.40 -15.63
C SER A 80 -1.69 -2.63 -15.41
N GLU A 81 -1.80 -3.49 -16.41
CA GLU A 81 -2.46 -4.78 -16.25
C GLU A 81 -1.82 -5.60 -15.13
N GLU A 82 -0.50 -5.61 -15.04
CA GLU A 82 0.22 -6.31 -13.97
C GLU A 82 -0.16 -5.76 -12.58
N TRP A 83 -0.21 -4.43 -12.42
CA TRP A 83 -0.65 -3.81 -11.17
C TRP A 83 -2.11 -4.16 -10.85
N VAL A 84 -3.01 -4.07 -11.83
CA VAL A 84 -4.43 -4.41 -11.66
C VAL A 84 -4.59 -5.85 -11.16
N ASN A 85 -3.93 -6.80 -11.81
CA ASN A 85 -3.99 -8.21 -11.44
C ASN A 85 -3.37 -8.45 -10.06
N PHE A 86 -2.31 -7.75 -9.71
CA PHE A 86 -1.66 -7.83 -8.40
C PHE A 86 -2.59 -7.35 -7.27
N ILE A 87 -3.26 -6.20 -7.46
CA ILE A 87 -4.22 -5.67 -6.49
C ILE A 87 -5.41 -6.63 -6.30
N ILE A 88 -6.02 -7.07 -7.40
CA ILE A 88 -7.17 -7.99 -7.37
C ILE A 88 -6.79 -9.28 -6.64
N ALA A 89 -5.65 -9.89 -6.97
CA ALA A 89 -5.20 -11.13 -6.35
C ALA A 89 -4.96 -10.97 -4.84
N ASN A 90 -4.30 -9.87 -4.42
CA ASN A 90 -4.06 -9.60 -3.00
C ASN A 90 -5.34 -9.35 -2.20
N ARG A 91 -6.34 -8.71 -2.80
CA ARG A 91 -7.63 -8.42 -2.17
C ARG A 91 -8.60 -9.61 -2.15
N SER A 92 -8.32 -10.68 -2.88
CA SER A 92 -9.20 -11.85 -2.96
C SER A 92 -9.27 -12.61 -1.63
N TYR A 93 -10.48 -12.83 -1.11
CA TYR A 93 -10.73 -13.62 0.10
C TYR A 93 -10.62 -15.13 -0.14
N ASP A 94 -10.65 -15.57 -1.39
CA ASP A 94 -10.63 -17.00 -1.75
C ASP A 94 -9.22 -17.60 -1.69
N ARG A 95 -8.19 -16.79 -1.62
CA ARG A 95 -6.81 -17.26 -1.57
C ARG A 95 -6.47 -17.87 -0.21
N LYS A 96 -5.77 -19.00 -0.22
CA LYS A 96 -5.29 -19.68 0.98
C LYS A 96 -3.85 -19.33 1.34
N GLN A 97 -3.07 -18.83 0.37
CA GLN A 97 -1.66 -18.49 0.51
C GLN A 97 -1.42 -17.04 0.12
N PRO A 98 -0.35 -16.41 0.61
CA PRO A 98 0.08 -15.10 0.12
C PRO A 98 0.29 -15.13 -1.39
N VAL A 99 -0.06 -14.03 -2.06
CA VAL A 99 0.08 -13.89 -3.53
C VAL A 99 1.55 -13.81 -3.94
N HIS A 100 2.39 -13.23 -3.07
CA HIS A 100 3.80 -12.99 -3.36
C HIS A 100 4.63 -13.07 -2.07
N ASP A 101 5.94 -13.08 -2.25
CA ASP A 101 6.93 -13.08 -1.16
C ASP A 101 7.88 -11.87 -1.23
N TYR A 102 7.48 -10.79 -1.88
CA TYR A 102 8.27 -9.56 -1.93
C TYR A 102 8.49 -8.99 -0.52
N ASP A 103 9.70 -8.54 -0.28
CA ASP A 103 10.06 -7.81 0.94
C ASP A 103 9.48 -6.41 0.94
N ILE A 104 9.62 -5.71 -0.21
CA ILE A 104 9.13 -4.35 -0.42
C ILE A 104 8.36 -4.29 -1.73
N VAL A 105 7.20 -3.63 -1.70
CA VAL A 105 6.47 -3.25 -2.91
C VAL A 105 6.25 -1.74 -2.90
N TYR A 106 6.52 -1.10 -4.02
CA TYR A 106 6.22 0.30 -4.27
C TYR A 106 5.27 0.39 -5.45
N GLY A 107 4.20 1.14 -5.31
CA GLY A 107 3.25 1.29 -6.40
C GLY A 107 2.07 2.20 -6.09
N PRO A 108 1.19 2.41 -7.08
CA PRO A 108 -0.01 3.21 -6.93
C PRO A 108 -0.94 2.69 -5.85
N ILE A 109 -1.59 3.61 -5.14
CA ILE A 109 -2.63 3.31 -4.15
C ILE A 109 -3.95 3.03 -4.87
N ALA A 110 -4.68 2.03 -4.38
CA ALA A 110 -6.05 1.78 -4.76
C ALA A 110 -7.01 2.39 -3.72
N ASP A 111 -7.26 3.70 -3.83
CA ASP A 111 -8.25 4.42 -3.03
C ASP A 111 -9.69 4.00 -3.40
N ASP A 112 -10.70 4.64 -2.79
CA ASP A 112 -12.11 4.30 -3.04
C ASP A 112 -12.52 4.50 -4.50
N GLY A 113 -12.01 5.54 -5.16
CA GLY A 113 -12.27 5.79 -6.58
C GLY A 113 -11.66 4.71 -7.48
N VAL A 114 -10.44 4.32 -7.21
CA VAL A 114 -9.76 3.21 -7.89
C VAL A 114 -10.49 1.90 -7.63
N THR A 115 -10.88 1.62 -6.39
CA THR A 115 -11.64 0.42 -6.01
C THR A 115 -12.96 0.34 -6.76
N TYR A 116 -13.68 1.45 -6.92
CA TYR A 116 -14.91 1.51 -7.71
C TYR A 116 -14.67 1.08 -9.16
N GLN A 117 -13.62 1.59 -9.80
CA GLN A 117 -13.28 1.23 -11.17
C GLN A 117 -12.83 -0.23 -11.31
N LEU A 118 -12.05 -0.73 -10.35
CA LEU A 118 -11.67 -2.15 -10.31
C LEU A 118 -12.88 -3.08 -10.25
N ARG A 119 -13.89 -2.74 -9.46
CA ARG A 119 -15.15 -3.52 -9.36
C ARG A 119 -15.90 -3.54 -10.68
N ARG A 120 -15.95 -2.43 -11.41
CA ARG A 120 -16.55 -2.36 -12.74
C ARG A 120 -15.82 -3.26 -13.74
N TYR A 121 -14.50 -3.28 -13.69
CA TYR A 121 -13.68 -4.16 -14.52
C TYR A 121 -13.90 -5.64 -14.18
N GLU A 122 -13.85 -6.01 -12.92
CA GLU A 122 -14.10 -7.39 -12.47
C GLU A 122 -15.50 -7.87 -12.83
N GLY A 123 -16.49 -7.01 -12.77
CA GLY A 123 -17.88 -7.29 -13.15
C GLY A 123 -18.13 -7.31 -14.67
N GLY A 124 -17.11 -7.08 -15.49
CA GLY A 124 -17.23 -7.07 -16.95
C GLY A 124 -17.91 -5.81 -17.52
N VAL A 125 -18.12 -4.77 -16.72
CA VAL A 125 -18.79 -3.52 -17.13
C VAL A 125 -17.88 -2.67 -18.03
N ILE A 126 -16.58 -2.67 -17.77
CA ILE A 126 -15.57 -1.97 -18.57
C ILE A 126 -14.43 -2.90 -18.96
N SER A 127 -13.76 -2.60 -20.07
CA SER A 127 -12.55 -3.30 -20.52
C SER A 127 -11.34 -2.89 -19.70
N LEU A 128 -10.24 -3.65 -19.78
CA LEU A 128 -8.96 -3.28 -19.18
C LEU A 128 -8.47 -1.92 -19.69
N GLU A 129 -8.56 -1.68 -21.00
CA GLU A 129 -8.16 -0.42 -21.61
C GLU A 129 -8.95 0.76 -21.04
N ARG A 130 -10.27 0.61 -20.91
CA ARG A 130 -11.12 1.63 -20.28
C ARG A 130 -10.77 1.84 -18.82
N LEU A 131 -10.54 0.76 -18.07
CA LEU A 131 -10.10 0.84 -16.67
C LEU A 131 -8.83 1.69 -16.55
N LEU A 132 -7.79 1.39 -17.30
CA LEU A 132 -6.52 2.12 -17.24
C LEU A 132 -6.69 3.60 -17.60
N THR A 133 -7.57 3.93 -18.52
CA THR A 133 -7.92 5.31 -18.88
C THR A 133 -8.62 6.02 -17.71
N GLU A 134 -9.62 5.39 -17.10
CA GLU A 134 -10.38 5.96 -15.97
C GLU A 134 -9.50 6.18 -14.73
N LEU A 135 -8.55 5.29 -14.47
CA LEU A 135 -7.65 5.41 -13.32
C LEU A 135 -6.72 6.62 -13.42
N ARG A 136 -6.35 7.04 -14.63
CA ARG A 136 -5.46 8.18 -14.88
C ARG A 136 -6.16 9.53 -14.92
N TYR A 137 -7.49 9.54 -15.09
CA TYR A 137 -8.23 10.74 -15.44
C TYR A 137 -8.32 11.83 -14.35
N PRO A 138 -8.63 11.53 -13.06
CA PRO A 138 -9.06 12.62 -12.16
C PRO A 138 -7.95 13.34 -11.40
N LYS A 139 -6.83 12.71 -11.12
CA LYS A 139 -5.76 13.25 -10.26
C LYS A 139 -4.44 12.55 -10.58
N GLY A 140 -3.32 13.17 -10.24
CA GLY A 140 -2.03 12.52 -10.28
C GLY A 140 -2.04 11.20 -9.47
N ILE A 141 -1.16 10.27 -9.83
CA ILE A 141 -1.02 8.99 -9.16
C ILE A 141 -0.40 9.20 -7.78
N THR A 142 -1.02 8.65 -6.74
CA THR A 142 -0.45 8.59 -5.39
C THR A 142 0.15 7.21 -5.14
N PHE A 143 1.33 7.18 -4.54
CA PHE A 143 2.11 5.95 -4.34
C PHE A 143 2.22 5.59 -2.86
N GLN A 144 2.42 4.30 -2.60
CA GLN A 144 2.67 3.76 -1.27
C GLN A 144 3.85 2.81 -1.28
N TYR A 145 4.49 2.68 -0.12
CA TYR A 145 5.50 1.67 0.18
C TYR A 145 4.89 0.60 1.07
N PHE A 146 5.13 -0.64 0.74
CA PHE A 146 4.73 -1.82 1.51
C PHE A 146 5.98 -2.56 1.96
N PHE A 147 6.02 -2.90 3.24
CA PHE A 147 7.08 -3.71 3.84
C PHE A 147 6.43 -5.01 4.34
N GLY A 148 6.75 -6.13 3.70
CA GLY A 148 6.04 -7.40 3.87
C GLY A 148 6.77 -8.44 4.70
N THR A 149 8.02 -8.17 5.13
CA THR A 149 8.84 -9.12 5.88
C THR A 149 9.56 -8.45 7.04
N GLU A 150 9.94 -9.24 8.04
CA GLU A 150 10.71 -8.74 9.20
C GLU A 150 12.06 -8.14 8.77
N ARG A 151 12.72 -8.72 7.77
CA ARG A 151 13.97 -8.16 7.26
C ARG A 151 13.77 -6.81 6.55
N ALA A 152 12.65 -6.62 5.88
CA ALA A 152 12.30 -5.33 5.29
C ALA A 152 12.00 -4.27 6.36
N LEU A 153 11.29 -4.63 7.44
CA LEU A 153 11.01 -3.73 8.55
C LEU A 153 12.27 -3.19 9.23
N LYS A 154 13.36 -3.97 9.26
CA LYS A 154 14.66 -3.54 9.81
C LYS A 154 15.29 -2.38 9.02
N CYS A 155 14.85 -2.13 7.79
CA CYS A 155 15.29 -0.99 6.98
C CYS A 155 14.63 0.33 7.39
N LEU A 156 13.69 0.29 8.32
CA LEU A 156 12.96 1.45 8.85
C LEU A 156 13.51 1.83 10.22
N LYS A 157 13.94 3.08 10.36
CA LYS A 157 14.39 3.64 11.65
C LYS A 157 13.40 4.70 12.11
N ARG A 158 12.75 4.47 13.25
CA ARG A 158 11.83 5.44 13.87
C ARG A 158 12.59 6.72 14.27
N ILE A 159 12.02 7.88 13.92
CA ILE A 159 12.56 9.19 14.32
C ILE A 159 11.50 10.07 14.98
#